data_49d97d69e0341c701fbc50260d2b305c
#
_entry.id   49d97d69e0341c701fbc50260d2b305c
#
_cell.length_a   1.000
_cell.length_b   1.000
_cell.length_c   1.000
_cell.angle_alpha   90.00
_cell.angle_beta   90.00
_cell.angle_gamma   90.00
#
_symmetry.space_group_name_H-M   'P 1'
#
loop_
_entity.id
_entity.type
_entity.pdbx_description
1 polymer ?
#
loop_
_entity_poly.entity_id
_entity_poly.type
_entity_poly.pdbx_seq_one_letter_code
_entity_poly.pdbx_strand_id
1 'polypeptide(L)'
;MNTENRQPAPDRPHQTARTESVKECQHRRPLVSTRSWLAAILLAFASPCLADSSAVWNLNPTSGNWNTAANWTPATVPGGVTGTARFGVSNVTQVSNSSFVAIGTISFSRGASAFTITGTPSNGISFVGQGIVNDSGVVQNFVVAADQAGGAGTIVFTESSRAGRMAQFTCNAPTSVGTGLPVIAFEISANAGSAIFDNLGGVTSGAIGGQTDFFDQCSAANATLVNEGALVTGAIGGMTYFVLRADAGHAVITSKGSAVGGGGGGGTVFESTAKGADATLIAEGGNNGGGGGTIQFWDSSDGGLAKVRVSGNGNLDISKHSAAPIRIGSLEGDGPVYLGSKRLTVGNNNLSTIYSGTMQDGGTNGGAGGSLTKSGSGSLTLGGNNTYTGGTTVSAGSLLVNGTTGSGAVNVDAGTLGGGGTMTGAVTIGTGSGGGAFLAPAGGTKIQATLTLQSGLTFNAGATYTYTFKARKKKAKSDKVIANGVTINSGASIALSGQSKGAVTPGLTLTLIRNTSVNPINGTFANLPDGGIVTINGNNFQANYGGGDGNDLTLTVVQ
;
A
#
# COMPACT_ATOMS: atom_id res chain seq x y z
N MET A 1 -4.94 59.02 -53.27
CA MET A 1 -3.81 59.93 -52.98
C MET A 1 -3.08 59.29 -51.82
N ASN A 2 -2.06 58.48 -52.09
CA ASN A 2 -0.62 58.80 -52.04
C ASN A 2 -0.26 59.26 -50.62
N THR A 3 0.67 58.76 -49.87
CA THR A 3 1.96 58.09 -50.13
C THR A 3 2.49 57.60 -48.76
N GLU A 4 3.05 56.38 -48.67
CA GLU A 4 4.47 56.08 -48.46
C GLU A 4 5.12 56.68 -47.18
N ASN A 5 5.77 55.98 -46.34
CA ASN A 5 6.95 55.16 -46.38
C ASN A 5 7.82 55.29 -45.11
N ARG A 6 8.37 54.21 -44.69
CA ARG A 6 9.71 53.92 -44.15
C ARG A 6 9.91 53.65 -42.66
N GLN A 7 10.36 52.39 -42.47
CA GLN A 7 11.23 51.95 -41.35
C GLN A 7 12.59 52.67 -41.35
N PRO A 8 13.35 52.64 -40.21
CA PRO A 8 14.34 51.58 -40.03
C PRO A 8 14.49 51.02 -38.60
N ALA A 9 14.96 49.77 -38.50
CA ALA A 9 15.71 49.18 -37.40
C ALA A 9 17.21 49.61 -37.49
N PRO A 10 18.19 49.18 -36.59
CA PRO A 10 18.16 48.27 -35.42
C PRO A 10 18.97 48.83 -34.21
N ASP A 11 18.91 48.16 -33.05
CA ASP A 11 20.10 47.93 -32.21
C ASP A 11 19.85 46.86 -31.12
N ARG A 12 20.75 45.89 -31.01
CA ARG A 12 21.00 44.95 -29.90
C ARG A 12 22.25 45.47 -29.11
N PRO A 13 22.69 44.87 -27.95
CA PRO A 13 22.14 43.84 -27.06
C PRO A 13 22.32 44.17 -25.56
N HIS A 14 21.59 43.49 -24.67
CA HIS A 14 22.13 43.17 -23.34
C HIS A 14 21.59 41.79 -22.89
N GLN A 15 22.52 40.88 -22.66
CA GLN A 15 22.35 39.57 -22.07
C GLN A 15 21.92 39.69 -20.60
N THR A 16 20.86 39.03 -20.21
CA THR A 16 20.64 38.58 -18.85
C THR A 16 20.28 37.09 -18.88
N ALA A 17 21.03 36.32 -18.10
CA ALA A 17 20.98 34.90 -17.96
C ALA A 17 19.55 34.41 -17.60
N ARG A 18 18.97 33.57 -18.46
CA ARG A 18 17.82 32.77 -18.12
C ARG A 18 18.32 31.43 -17.58
N THR A 19 18.00 31.18 -16.33
CA THR A 19 17.97 29.82 -15.75
C THR A 19 16.96 28.99 -16.52
N GLU A 20 17.45 28.03 -17.28
CA GLU A 20 16.60 27.00 -17.90
C GLU A 20 16.03 26.07 -16.81
N SER A 21 14.74 26.16 -16.60
CA SER A 21 13.98 25.15 -15.90
C SER A 21 13.95 23.90 -16.78
N VAL A 22 14.53 22.84 -16.30
CA VAL A 22 14.42 21.48 -16.87
C VAL A 22 12.93 21.14 -16.93
N LYS A 23 12.35 21.16 -18.13
CA LYS A 23 11.04 20.61 -18.40
C LYS A 23 11.15 19.09 -18.28
N GLU A 24 10.55 18.57 -17.24
CA GLU A 24 10.26 17.15 -17.05
C GLU A 24 9.56 16.61 -18.30
N CYS A 25 10.24 15.74 -19.01
CA CYS A 25 9.72 15.04 -20.18
C CYS A 25 8.73 13.99 -19.70
N GLN A 26 7.46 14.39 -19.55
CA GLN A 26 6.37 13.43 -19.32
C GLN A 26 6.22 12.58 -20.59
N HIS A 27 6.81 11.40 -20.56
CA HIS A 27 6.53 10.36 -21.56
C HIS A 27 5.04 9.99 -21.48
N ARG A 28 4.26 10.47 -22.44
CA ARG A 28 2.93 9.93 -22.71
C ARG A 28 3.12 8.47 -23.11
N ARG A 29 2.79 7.55 -22.21
CA ARG A 29 2.69 6.13 -22.53
C ARG A 29 1.54 5.93 -23.52
N PRO A 30 1.68 5.11 -24.58
CA PRO A 30 0.53 4.61 -25.29
C PRO A 30 -0.30 3.77 -24.28
N LEU A 31 -1.56 4.11 -24.14
CA LEU A 31 -2.59 3.29 -23.49
C LEU A 31 -2.75 2.02 -24.35
N VAL A 32 -1.91 1.02 -24.12
CA VAL A 32 -2.21 -0.33 -24.55
C VAL A 32 -3.30 -0.82 -23.61
N SER A 33 -4.53 -0.87 -24.12
CA SER A 33 -5.65 -1.37 -23.34
C SER A 33 -5.37 -2.82 -22.93
N THR A 34 -5.56 -3.13 -21.66
CA THR A 34 -5.45 -4.48 -21.05
C THR A 34 -6.25 -5.54 -21.82
N ARG A 35 -7.24 -5.16 -22.62
CA ARG A 35 -8.00 -6.04 -23.53
C ARG A 35 -7.16 -6.69 -24.64
N SER A 36 -6.04 -6.08 -25.04
CA SER A 36 -5.17 -6.63 -26.10
C SER A 36 -4.27 -7.76 -25.61
N TRP A 37 -3.94 -7.80 -24.32
CA TRP A 37 -3.11 -8.85 -23.72
C TRP A 37 -3.90 -10.11 -23.42
N LEU A 38 -5.14 -9.99 -22.91
CA LEU A 38 -6.07 -11.12 -22.75
C LEU A 38 -6.32 -11.86 -24.07
N ALA A 39 -6.39 -11.13 -25.18
CA ALA A 39 -6.56 -11.76 -26.50
C ALA A 39 -5.32 -12.52 -26.97
N ALA A 40 -4.12 -12.09 -26.59
CA ALA A 40 -2.87 -12.75 -26.99
C ALA A 40 -2.60 -14.03 -26.18
N ILE A 41 -2.99 -14.07 -24.90
CA ILE A 41 -2.83 -15.26 -24.06
C ILE A 41 -3.95 -16.27 -24.35
N LEU A 42 -5.19 -15.85 -24.55
CA LEU A 42 -6.32 -16.74 -24.92
C LEU A 42 -6.19 -17.37 -26.33
N LEU A 43 -5.42 -16.79 -27.24
CA LEU A 43 -5.19 -17.36 -28.58
C LEU A 43 -4.13 -18.48 -28.64
N ALA A 44 -3.37 -18.68 -27.56
CA ALA A 44 -2.34 -19.73 -27.48
C ALA A 44 -2.91 -21.13 -27.16
N PHE A 45 -4.20 -21.26 -26.78
CA PHE A 45 -4.76 -22.49 -26.24
C PHE A 45 -5.84 -23.17 -27.10
N ALA A 46 -5.69 -23.16 -28.42
CA ALA A 46 -6.17 -24.33 -29.16
C ALA A 46 -5.17 -25.47 -28.87
N SER A 47 -5.23 -26.02 -27.65
CA SER A 47 -4.37 -27.15 -27.27
C SER A 47 -4.63 -28.29 -28.25
N PRO A 48 -3.62 -28.77 -28.98
CA PRO A 48 -3.75 -30.08 -29.59
C PRO A 48 -4.06 -31.03 -28.42
N CYS A 49 -5.03 -31.91 -28.57
CA CYS A 49 -5.33 -32.96 -27.61
C CYS A 49 -4.08 -33.83 -27.50
N LEU A 50 -3.14 -33.43 -26.62
CA LEU A 50 -1.94 -34.19 -26.36
C LEU A 50 -2.39 -35.47 -25.65
N ALA A 51 -2.04 -36.63 -26.17
CA ALA A 51 -2.32 -37.89 -25.53
C ALA A 51 -1.66 -37.91 -24.16
N ASP A 52 -2.40 -38.33 -23.14
CA ASP A 52 -1.88 -38.48 -21.77
C ASP A 52 -0.72 -39.46 -21.74
N SER A 53 0.42 -39.04 -21.27
CA SER A 53 1.61 -39.86 -21.13
C SER A 53 2.38 -39.49 -19.85
N SER A 54 2.87 -40.52 -19.18
CA SER A 54 3.66 -40.37 -17.94
C SER A 54 5.00 -41.05 -18.11
N ALA A 55 6.07 -40.41 -17.63
CA ALA A 55 7.41 -40.98 -17.68
C ALA A 55 8.29 -40.44 -16.55
N VAL A 56 9.39 -41.15 -16.29
CA VAL A 56 10.40 -40.81 -15.29
C VAL A 56 11.64 -40.29 -15.99
N TRP A 57 12.16 -39.16 -15.55
CA TRP A 57 13.43 -38.60 -16.00
C TRP A 57 14.58 -39.53 -15.61
N ASN A 58 15.42 -39.91 -16.58
CA ASN A 58 16.45 -40.89 -16.38
C ASN A 58 17.57 -40.44 -15.42
N LEU A 59 18.26 -41.37 -14.78
CA LEU A 59 19.45 -41.09 -13.99
C LEU A 59 20.56 -40.47 -14.88
N ASN A 60 20.75 -41.02 -16.09
CA ASN A 60 21.71 -40.58 -17.08
C ASN A 60 21.00 -40.28 -18.42
N PRO A 61 20.28 -39.19 -18.55
CA PRO A 61 19.66 -38.83 -19.81
C PRO A 61 20.72 -38.40 -20.83
N THR A 62 20.39 -38.52 -22.10
CA THR A 62 21.31 -38.18 -23.21
C THR A 62 21.54 -36.67 -23.36
N SER A 63 20.62 -35.87 -22.81
CA SER A 63 20.65 -34.40 -22.82
C SER A 63 19.75 -33.81 -21.76
N GLY A 64 19.76 -32.47 -21.59
CA GLY A 64 18.82 -31.74 -20.76
C GLY A 64 17.49 -31.41 -21.45
N ASN A 65 17.23 -31.90 -22.66
CA ASN A 65 16.02 -31.52 -23.40
C ASN A 65 14.81 -32.36 -22.99
N TRP A 66 13.77 -31.71 -22.46
CA TRP A 66 12.48 -32.30 -22.09
C TRP A 66 11.85 -33.09 -23.25
N ASN A 67 11.90 -32.56 -24.47
CA ASN A 67 11.22 -33.10 -25.64
C ASN A 67 11.96 -34.28 -26.30
N THR A 68 13.09 -34.73 -25.76
CA THR A 68 13.82 -35.91 -26.24
C THR A 68 13.32 -37.16 -25.52
N ALA A 69 12.58 -38.03 -26.23
CA ALA A 69 11.97 -39.25 -25.66
C ALA A 69 12.97 -40.16 -24.95
N ALA A 70 14.20 -40.29 -25.48
CA ALA A 70 15.28 -41.11 -24.87
C ALA A 70 15.72 -40.64 -23.48
N ASN A 71 15.40 -39.44 -23.05
CA ASN A 71 15.67 -38.93 -21.71
C ASN A 71 14.69 -39.47 -20.65
N TRP A 72 13.65 -40.16 -21.07
CA TRP A 72 12.55 -40.64 -20.22
C TRP A 72 12.42 -42.16 -20.22
N THR A 73 11.88 -42.70 -19.14
CA THR A 73 11.46 -44.11 -19.04
C THR A 73 9.98 -44.20 -18.66
N PRO A 74 9.12 -44.82 -19.51
CA PRO A 74 9.41 -45.32 -20.86
C PRO A 74 9.86 -44.18 -21.79
N ALA A 75 10.48 -44.49 -22.91
CA ALA A 75 11.02 -43.52 -23.88
C ALA A 75 9.90 -42.76 -24.62
N THR A 76 9.13 -42.01 -23.85
CA THR A 76 7.98 -41.20 -24.29
C THR A 76 8.02 -39.88 -23.54
N VAL A 77 7.89 -38.76 -24.27
CA VAL A 77 7.80 -37.44 -23.64
C VAL A 77 6.52 -37.33 -22.84
N PRO A 78 6.57 -37.03 -21.51
CA PRO A 78 5.35 -36.91 -20.71
C PRO A 78 4.57 -35.66 -21.13
N GLY A 79 3.23 -35.76 -21.16
CA GLY A 79 2.31 -34.73 -21.57
C GLY A 79 0.85 -35.08 -21.29
N GLY A 80 -0.07 -34.12 -21.56
CA GLY A 80 -1.51 -34.26 -21.39
C GLY A 80 -2.02 -33.95 -19.98
N VAL A 81 -3.34 -33.92 -19.82
CA VAL A 81 -4.03 -33.44 -18.59
C VAL A 81 -3.76 -34.31 -17.39
N THR A 82 -3.70 -35.64 -17.58
CA THR A 82 -3.41 -36.61 -16.53
C THR A 82 -1.96 -37.08 -16.53
N GLY A 83 -1.16 -36.63 -17.51
CA GLY A 83 0.24 -37.00 -17.66
C GLY A 83 1.10 -36.52 -16.49
N THR A 84 2.06 -37.36 -16.10
CA THR A 84 2.99 -37.04 -15.00
C THR A 84 4.44 -37.16 -15.43
N ALA A 85 5.19 -36.07 -15.31
CA ALA A 85 6.64 -36.06 -15.40
C ALA A 85 7.24 -36.28 -14.00
N ARG A 86 7.90 -37.42 -13.79
CA ARG A 86 8.51 -37.77 -12.48
C ARG A 86 10.01 -37.55 -12.52
N PHE A 87 10.53 -36.85 -11.52
CA PHE A 87 11.94 -36.56 -11.33
C PHE A 87 12.45 -37.25 -10.04
N GLY A 88 13.52 -38.01 -10.18
CA GLY A 88 14.27 -38.64 -9.09
C GLY A 88 15.67 -38.11 -9.01
N VAL A 89 16.64 -38.97 -8.59
CA VAL A 89 18.05 -38.65 -8.68
C VAL A 89 18.48 -38.64 -10.14
N SER A 90 19.23 -37.64 -10.57
CA SER A 90 19.77 -37.55 -11.94
C SER A 90 21.08 -36.81 -11.97
N ASN A 91 21.94 -37.21 -12.94
CA ASN A 91 23.22 -36.54 -13.24
C ASN A 91 23.03 -35.33 -14.20
N VAL A 92 21.86 -35.18 -14.80
CA VAL A 92 21.47 -34.01 -15.64
C VAL A 92 20.28 -33.33 -15.00
N THR A 93 20.50 -32.22 -14.33
CA THR A 93 19.49 -31.48 -13.56
C THR A 93 19.07 -30.14 -14.20
N GLN A 94 19.75 -29.75 -15.27
CA GLN A 94 19.35 -28.60 -16.11
C GLN A 94 18.44 -29.11 -17.21
N VAL A 95 17.14 -28.85 -17.11
CA VAL A 95 16.12 -29.34 -18.05
C VAL A 95 15.50 -28.14 -18.77
N SER A 96 15.39 -28.22 -20.08
CA SER A 96 14.77 -27.18 -20.90
C SER A 96 13.88 -27.79 -21.97
N ASN A 97 12.88 -27.06 -22.43
CA ASN A 97 11.99 -27.50 -23.48
C ASN A 97 12.43 -26.93 -24.84
N SER A 98 12.38 -27.73 -25.89
CA SER A 98 12.62 -27.30 -27.28
C SER A 98 11.32 -27.11 -28.08
N SER A 99 10.18 -27.42 -27.46
CA SER A 99 8.82 -27.14 -27.95
C SER A 99 7.87 -26.98 -26.77
N PHE A 100 6.67 -26.51 -27.02
CA PHE A 100 5.65 -26.32 -26.01
C PHE A 100 5.37 -27.64 -25.24
N VAL A 101 5.22 -27.54 -23.91
CA VAL A 101 4.90 -28.64 -23.00
C VAL A 101 3.57 -28.35 -22.31
N ALA A 102 2.57 -29.24 -22.47
CA ALA A 102 1.39 -29.27 -21.62
C ALA A 102 1.42 -30.53 -20.78
N ILE A 103 1.34 -30.37 -19.46
CA ILE A 103 1.52 -31.48 -18.49
C ILE A 103 0.56 -31.36 -17.31
N GLY A 104 -0.02 -32.45 -16.87
CA GLY A 104 -0.86 -32.47 -15.70
C GLY A 104 -0.09 -32.28 -14.40
N THR A 105 1.02 -33.00 -14.26
CA THR A 105 1.79 -32.98 -13.01
C THR A 105 3.30 -33.08 -13.27
N ILE A 106 4.09 -32.21 -12.63
CA ILE A 106 5.51 -32.44 -12.41
C ILE A 106 5.70 -32.89 -10.94
N SER A 107 6.26 -34.09 -10.75
CA SER A 107 6.45 -34.68 -9.44
C SER A 107 7.92 -34.96 -9.15
N PHE A 108 8.40 -34.43 -8.03
CA PHE A 108 9.76 -34.68 -7.53
C PHE A 108 9.69 -35.67 -6.37
N SER A 109 10.26 -36.85 -6.57
CA SER A 109 10.24 -37.93 -5.60
C SER A 109 11.14 -37.62 -4.40
N ARG A 110 10.90 -38.28 -3.27
CA ARG A 110 11.76 -38.15 -2.08
C ARG A 110 13.23 -38.40 -2.44
N GLY A 111 14.11 -37.46 -2.07
CA GLY A 111 15.53 -37.51 -2.38
C GLY A 111 15.90 -37.21 -3.83
N ALA A 112 14.96 -36.69 -4.64
CA ALA A 112 15.26 -36.21 -5.99
C ALA A 112 16.35 -35.11 -5.95
N SER A 113 17.15 -35.06 -7.01
CA SER A 113 18.16 -34.00 -7.19
C SER A 113 17.47 -32.63 -7.24
N ALA A 114 18.22 -31.56 -6.98
CA ALA A 114 17.76 -30.20 -7.22
C ALA A 114 17.80 -29.90 -8.72
N PHE A 115 16.64 -29.71 -9.34
CA PHE A 115 16.50 -29.41 -10.76
C PHE A 115 16.31 -27.93 -11.01
N THR A 116 16.72 -27.49 -12.19
CA THR A 116 16.29 -26.24 -12.82
C THR A 116 15.56 -26.59 -14.11
N ILE A 117 14.27 -26.25 -14.17
CA ILE A 117 13.42 -26.47 -15.34
C ILE A 117 13.16 -25.12 -16.02
N THR A 118 13.59 -24.97 -17.27
CA THR A 118 13.53 -23.72 -18.01
C THR A 118 12.47 -23.77 -19.10
N GLY A 119 11.46 -22.88 -19.02
CA GLY A 119 10.62 -22.50 -20.13
C GLY A 119 11.41 -21.59 -21.07
N THR A 120 11.82 -22.14 -22.24
CA THR A 120 12.72 -21.46 -23.16
C THR A 120 12.00 -20.37 -23.96
N PRO A 121 12.73 -19.41 -24.53
CA PRO A 121 12.16 -18.38 -25.39
C PRO A 121 11.32 -18.97 -26.51
N SER A 122 10.18 -18.34 -26.81
CA SER A 122 9.18 -18.78 -27.80
C SER A 122 8.51 -20.13 -27.51
N ASN A 123 8.83 -20.76 -26.40
CA ASN A 123 8.20 -21.99 -25.91
C ASN A 123 7.65 -21.76 -24.49
N GLY A 124 6.73 -22.61 -24.08
CA GLY A 124 6.11 -22.53 -22.77
C GLY A 124 5.94 -23.89 -22.11
N ILE A 125 5.69 -23.84 -20.80
CA ILE A 125 5.23 -24.99 -20.01
C ILE A 125 3.86 -24.63 -19.45
N SER A 126 2.83 -25.43 -19.75
CA SER A 126 1.48 -25.26 -19.22
C SER A 126 1.12 -26.42 -18.29
N PHE A 127 0.73 -26.08 -17.06
CA PHE A 127 0.17 -27.01 -16.10
C PHE A 127 -1.35 -27.05 -16.24
N VAL A 128 -1.86 -28.17 -16.71
CA VAL A 128 -3.29 -28.37 -17.03
C VAL A 128 -3.98 -29.40 -16.11
N GLY A 129 -3.35 -29.77 -15.00
CA GLY A 129 -3.84 -30.74 -14.02
C GLY A 129 -3.48 -30.35 -12.60
N GLN A 130 -2.79 -31.24 -11.86
CA GLN A 130 -2.45 -30.99 -10.45
C GLN A 130 -1.37 -29.90 -10.26
N GLY A 131 -0.49 -29.71 -11.26
CA GLY A 131 0.65 -28.79 -11.15
C GLY A 131 1.90 -29.45 -10.56
N ILE A 132 2.55 -28.80 -9.58
CA ILE A 132 3.84 -29.24 -9.03
C ILE A 132 3.64 -29.94 -7.68
N VAL A 133 4.21 -31.14 -7.57
CA VAL A 133 4.28 -31.92 -6.31
C VAL A 133 5.76 -32.13 -5.97
N ASN A 134 6.24 -31.47 -4.92
CA ASN A 134 7.62 -31.58 -4.49
C ASN A 134 7.74 -32.27 -3.13
N ASP A 135 8.18 -33.53 -3.15
CA ASP A 135 8.48 -34.34 -1.98
C ASP A 135 10.00 -34.63 -1.84
N SER A 136 10.83 -33.98 -2.66
CA SER A 136 12.28 -34.22 -2.69
C SER A 136 13.02 -33.82 -1.41
N GLY A 137 12.47 -32.85 -0.67
CA GLY A 137 13.13 -32.25 0.49
C GLY A 137 14.06 -31.08 0.13
N VAL A 138 14.19 -30.73 -1.15
CA VAL A 138 14.98 -29.60 -1.64
C VAL A 138 14.14 -28.68 -2.53
N VAL A 139 14.60 -27.44 -2.67
CA VAL A 139 13.94 -26.48 -3.58
C VAL A 139 14.16 -26.90 -5.03
N GLN A 140 13.10 -26.81 -5.83
CA GLN A 140 13.13 -27.04 -7.27
C GLN A 140 12.96 -25.71 -7.98
N ASN A 141 13.82 -25.42 -8.98
CA ASN A 141 13.86 -24.13 -9.64
C ASN A 141 13.16 -24.19 -11.01
N PHE A 142 12.39 -23.16 -11.30
CA PHE A 142 11.69 -22.94 -12.57
C PHE A 142 12.08 -21.57 -13.13
N VAL A 143 12.54 -21.53 -14.36
CA VAL A 143 13.03 -20.29 -14.99
C VAL A 143 12.20 -19.99 -16.23
N VAL A 144 11.68 -18.80 -16.34
CA VAL A 144 11.10 -18.26 -17.56
C VAL A 144 12.17 -17.44 -18.25
N ALA A 145 12.69 -17.94 -19.35
CA ALA A 145 13.83 -17.34 -20.06
C ALA A 145 13.39 -16.30 -21.10
N ALA A 146 14.28 -15.37 -21.38
CA ALA A 146 14.21 -14.45 -22.51
C ALA A 146 15.51 -14.52 -23.32
N ASP A 147 15.44 -14.20 -24.61
CA ASP A 147 16.61 -14.15 -25.49
C ASP A 147 16.82 -12.75 -26.09
N GLN A 148 17.97 -12.59 -26.77
CA GLN A 148 18.32 -11.33 -27.43
C GLN A 148 17.54 -11.07 -28.72
N ALA A 149 16.91 -12.11 -29.29
CA ALA A 149 16.11 -12.00 -30.49
C ALA A 149 14.65 -11.57 -30.19
N GLY A 150 14.32 -11.44 -28.88
CA GLY A 150 13.02 -11.01 -28.44
C GLY A 150 12.03 -12.14 -28.18
N GLY A 151 12.49 -13.37 -28.15
CA GLY A 151 11.71 -14.50 -27.66
C GLY A 151 11.55 -14.44 -26.15
N ALA A 152 10.38 -14.80 -25.68
CA ALA A 152 10.05 -14.94 -24.26
C ALA A 152 9.47 -16.33 -23.99
N GLY A 153 9.94 -16.95 -22.91
CA GLY A 153 9.35 -18.14 -22.34
C GLY A 153 8.06 -17.83 -21.59
N THR A 154 7.28 -18.86 -21.30
CA THR A 154 6.11 -18.75 -20.43
C THR A 154 5.97 -19.96 -19.53
N ILE A 155 5.46 -19.76 -18.30
CA ILE A 155 4.97 -20.84 -17.44
C ILE A 155 3.53 -20.49 -17.07
N VAL A 156 2.59 -21.38 -17.37
CA VAL A 156 1.16 -21.12 -17.16
C VAL A 156 0.56 -22.21 -16.29
N PHE A 157 -0.15 -21.78 -15.24
CA PHE A 157 -0.96 -22.65 -14.39
C PHE A 157 -2.44 -22.41 -14.73
N THR A 158 -3.15 -23.45 -15.16
CA THR A 158 -4.57 -23.33 -15.51
C THR A 158 -5.44 -24.24 -14.65
N GLU A 159 -6.74 -24.10 -14.76
CA GLU A 159 -7.74 -24.88 -14.02
C GLU A 159 -7.51 -24.77 -12.50
N SER A 160 -7.31 -25.88 -11.81
CA SER A 160 -7.01 -25.94 -10.36
C SER A 160 -5.55 -26.26 -10.04
N SER A 161 -4.65 -26.08 -11.01
CA SER A 161 -3.24 -26.40 -10.85
C SER A 161 -2.55 -25.53 -9.80
N ARG A 162 -1.47 -26.05 -9.22
CA ARG A 162 -0.74 -25.39 -8.13
C ARG A 162 0.75 -25.32 -8.42
N ALA A 163 1.37 -24.18 -8.09
CA ALA A 163 2.82 -24.08 -8.09
C ALA A 163 3.48 -24.84 -6.93
N GLY A 164 2.69 -25.16 -5.89
CA GLY A 164 3.09 -26.07 -4.82
C GLY A 164 3.92 -25.43 -3.71
N ARG A 165 4.82 -26.22 -3.13
CA ARG A 165 5.74 -25.80 -2.06
C ARG A 165 7.18 -26.12 -2.47
N MET A 166 8.15 -25.43 -1.88
CA MET A 166 9.59 -25.64 -2.18
C MET A 166 9.87 -25.57 -3.69
N ALA A 167 9.14 -24.71 -4.39
CA ALA A 167 9.33 -24.36 -5.78
C ALA A 167 9.71 -22.87 -5.84
N GLN A 168 10.78 -22.57 -6.53
CA GLN A 168 11.23 -21.19 -6.77
C GLN A 168 11.14 -20.89 -8.26
N PHE A 169 10.50 -19.80 -8.59
CA PHE A 169 10.29 -19.34 -9.95
C PHE A 169 11.10 -18.05 -10.18
N THR A 170 11.87 -18.02 -11.25
CA THR A 170 12.56 -16.80 -11.70
C THR A 170 11.99 -16.39 -13.05
N CYS A 171 11.36 -15.24 -13.11
CA CYS A 171 10.88 -14.63 -14.35
C CYS A 171 11.92 -13.61 -14.82
N ASN A 172 12.66 -13.93 -15.89
CA ASN A 172 13.69 -13.06 -16.41
C ASN A 172 13.08 -11.80 -17.05
N ALA A 173 13.86 -10.73 -17.08
CA ALA A 173 13.50 -9.56 -17.86
C ALA A 173 13.79 -9.77 -19.35
N PRO A 174 13.01 -9.18 -20.27
CA PRO A 174 13.35 -9.16 -21.68
C PRO A 174 14.64 -8.39 -21.91
N THR A 175 15.45 -8.85 -22.84
CA THR A 175 16.73 -8.26 -23.19
C THR A 175 16.65 -7.21 -24.31
N SER A 176 15.45 -7.00 -24.87
CA SER A 176 15.18 -6.00 -25.90
C SER A 176 13.77 -5.38 -25.74
N VAL A 177 13.56 -4.20 -26.30
CA VAL A 177 12.30 -3.45 -26.21
C VAL A 177 11.34 -3.90 -27.31
N GLY A 178 10.03 -3.98 -26.99
CA GLY A 178 8.97 -4.30 -27.98
C GLY A 178 8.90 -5.77 -28.38
N THR A 179 9.50 -6.64 -27.59
CA THR A 179 9.55 -8.09 -27.80
C THR A 179 8.61 -8.84 -26.86
N GLY A 180 8.55 -10.16 -26.95
CA GLY A 180 7.78 -11.00 -26.03
C GLY A 180 8.14 -10.72 -24.57
N LEU A 181 7.15 -10.76 -23.70
CA LEU A 181 7.30 -10.55 -22.25
C LEU A 181 7.36 -11.91 -21.56
N PRO A 182 8.46 -12.21 -20.84
CA PRO A 182 8.50 -13.40 -19.98
C PRO A 182 7.43 -13.30 -18.89
N VAL A 183 6.62 -14.34 -18.78
CA VAL A 183 5.45 -14.33 -17.91
C VAL A 183 5.26 -15.66 -17.20
N ILE A 184 4.92 -15.59 -15.91
CA ILE A 184 4.33 -16.68 -15.16
C ILE A 184 2.86 -16.32 -14.94
N ALA A 185 1.93 -17.10 -15.52
CA ALA A 185 0.51 -16.81 -15.46
C ALA A 185 -0.27 -17.86 -14.65
N PHE A 186 -1.23 -17.39 -13.87
CA PHE A 186 -2.24 -18.21 -13.20
C PHE A 186 -3.60 -17.84 -13.76
N GLU A 187 -4.35 -18.85 -14.26
CA GLU A 187 -5.62 -18.66 -14.96
C GLU A 187 -6.72 -19.55 -14.37
N ILE A 188 -7.97 -19.11 -14.49
CA ILE A 188 -9.20 -19.79 -14.08
C ILE A 188 -9.33 -19.88 -12.54
N SER A 189 -8.71 -20.85 -11.88
CA SER A 189 -8.75 -21.06 -10.42
C SER A 189 -7.43 -21.62 -9.87
N ALA A 190 -6.35 -21.46 -10.62
CA ALA A 190 -5.02 -21.90 -10.23
C ALA A 190 -4.49 -21.10 -9.01
N ASN A 191 -3.56 -21.69 -8.26
CA ASN A 191 -2.95 -20.97 -7.14
C ASN A 191 -1.45 -21.21 -6.99
N ALA A 192 -0.79 -20.21 -6.41
CA ALA A 192 0.65 -20.22 -6.21
C ALA A 192 1.13 -21.11 -5.05
N GLY A 193 0.23 -21.61 -4.19
CA GLY A 193 0.61 -22.42 -3.03
C GLY A 193 1.46 -21.64 -2.03
N SER A 194 2.65 -22.15 -1.73
CA SER A 194 3.69 -21.47 -0.94
C SER A 194 5.02 -21.38 -1.70
N ALA A 195 4.95 -21.25 -3.01
CA ALA A 195 6.11 -21.06 -3.87
C ALA A 195 6.69 -19.65 -3.74
N ILE A 196 7.92 -19.49 -4.22
CA ILE A 196 8.66 -18.21 -4.26
C ILE A 196 8.72 -17.77 -5.72
N PHE A 197 8.47 -16.48 -5.98
CA PHE A 197 8.53 -15.87 -7.30
C PHE A 197 9.43 -14.65 -7.28
N ASP A 198 10.44 -14.65 -8.16
CA ASP A 198 11.36 -13.55 -8.37
C ASP A 198 11.13 -12.97 -9.78
N ASN A 199 10.47 -11.84 -9.87
CA ASN A 199 10.29 -11.08 -11.11
C ASN A 199 11.46 -10.11 -11.27
N LEU A 200 12.40 -10.43 -12.14
CA LEU A 200 13.64 -9.66 -12.30
C LEU A 200 13.39 -8.29 -12.94
N GLY A 201 14.13 -7.29 -12.50
CA GLY A 201 14.04 -5.94 -13.04
C GLY A 201 14.58 -5.82 -14.47
N GLY A 202 14.06 -4.85 -15.23
CA GLY A 202 14.47 -4.62 -16.61
C GLY A 202 15.97 -4.34 -16.75
N VAL A 203 16.59 -4.95 -17.76
CA VAL A 203 18.03 -4.89 -18.06
C VAL A 203 18.35 -4.05 -19.31
N THR A 204 17.34 -3.53 -19.98
CA THR A 204 17.45 -2.68 -21.17
C THR A 204 16.55 -1.48 -21.00
N SER A 205 17.07 -0.28 -21.34
CA SER A 205 16.27 0.97 -21.28
C SER A 205 15.00 0.84 -22.12
N GLY A 206 13.85 1.20 -21.53
CA GLY A 206 12.51 1.05 -22.13
C GLY A 206 11.89 -0.34 -21.98
N ALA A 207 12.62 -1.35 -21.52
CA ALA A 207 12.08 -2.69 -21.26
C ALA A 207 11.41 -2.78 -19.88
N ILE A 208 10.40 -3.64 -19.79
CA ILE A 208 9.72 -4.01 -18.54
C ILE A 208 10.45 -5.23 -17.96
N GLY A 209 10.45 -5.40 -16.63
CA GLY A 209 10.98 -6.59 -15.98
C GLY A 209 10.14 -7.85 -16.20
N GLY A 210 10.54 -8.96 -15.60
CA GLY A 210 9.77 -10.20 -15.57
C GLY A 210 8.43 -10.01 -14.86
N GLN A 211 7.44 -10.86 -15.17
CA GLN A 211 6.07 -10.64 -14.73
C GLN A 211 5.41 -11.91 -14.19
N THR A 212 4.64 -11.77 -13.11
CA THR A 212 3.74 -12.82 -12.60
C THR A 212 2.31 -12.30 -12.56
N ASP A 213 1.39 -12.99 -13.21
CA ASP A 213 0.00 -12.56 -13.39
C ASP A 213 -0.98 -13.57 -12.79
N PHE A 214 -1.96 -13.06 -12.06
CA PHE A 214 -3.09 -13.82 -11.52
C PHE A 214 -4.38 -13.30 -12.15
N PHE A 215 -5.10 -14.17 -12.86
CA PHE A 215 -6.36 -13.84 -13.52
C PHE A 215 -7.55 -14.55 -12.87
N ASP A 216 -8.76 -14.13 -13.21
CA ASP A 216 -10.04 -14.74 -12.82
C ASP A 216 -10.20 -14.94 -11.32
N GLN A 217 -10.23 -16.18 -10.84
CA GLN A 217 -10.37 -16.55 -9.44
C GLN A 217 -9.07 -17.14 -8.86
N CYS A 218 -7.94 -16.82 -9.48
CA CYS A 218 -6.64 -17.29 -9.01
C CYS A 218 -6.22 -16.63 -7.71
N SER A 219 -5.42 -17.35 -6.93
CA SER A 219 -4.91 -16.86 -5.65
C SER A 219 -3.40 -17.00 -5.55
N ALA A 220 -2.74 -15.97 -5.02
CA ALA A 220 -1.34 -16.08 -4.61
C ALA A 220 -1.16 -16.95 -3.34
N ALA A 221 -2.25 -17.31 -2.68
CA ALA A 221 -2.29 -18.19 -1.51
C ALA A 221 -1.29 -17.76 -0.41
N ASN A 222 -0.26 -18.55 -0.14
CA ASN A 222 0.81 -18.25 0.85
C ASN A 222 2.16 -17.99 0.18
N ALA A 223 2.16 -17.57 -1.08
CA ALA A 223 3.39 -17.36 -1.84
C ALA A 223 4.19 -16.16 -1.33
N THR A 224 5.49 -16.18 -1.64
CA THR A 224 6.36 -15.02 -1.54
C THR A 224 6.68 -14.52 -2.94
N LEU A 225 6.37 -13.25 -3.24
CA LEU A 225 6.65 -12.64 -4.52
C LEU A 225 7.58 -11.43 -4.34
N VAL A 226 8.61 -11.36 -5.16
CA VAL A 226 9.55 -10.24 -5.18
C VAL A 226 9.55 -9.63 -6.58
N ASN A 227 9.24 -8.35 -6.66
CA ASN A 227 9.34 -7.56 -7.88
C ASN A 227 10.60 -6.70 -7.77
N GLU A 228 11.67 -7.10 -8.45
CA GLU A 228 12.97 -6.41 -8.38
C GLU A 228 12.93 -5.06 -9.11
N GLY A 229 13.68 -4.10 -8.60
CA GLY A 229 13.87 -2.82 -9.30
C GLY A 229 14.68 -2.99 -10.58
N ALA A 230 14.49 -2.08 -11.55
CA ALA A 230 15.25 -2.07 -12.80
C ALA A 230 16.76 -1.96 -12.55
N LEU A 231 17.54 -2.60 -13.41
CA LEU A 231 19.01 -2.65 -13.32
C LEU A 231 19.69 -1.60 -14.19
N VAL A 232 18.95 -0.90 -15.03
CA VAL A 232 19.45 0.18 -15.89
C VAL A 232 18.51 1.37 -15.93
N THR A 233 19.04 2.54 -16.23
CA THR A 233 18.27 3.78 -16.42
C THR A 233 17.23 3.61 -17.52
N GLY A 234 16.00 4.11 -17.29
CA GLY A 234 14.89 4.07 -18.23
C GLY A 234 14.19 2.71 -18.36
N ALA A 235 14.67 1.65 -17.70
CA ALA A 235 13.95 0.38 -17.62
C ALA A 235 12.93 0.40 -16.47
N ILE A 236 12.01 -0.56 -16.47
CA ILE A 236 10.97 -0.76 -15.46
C ILE A 236 11.30 -2.02 -14.66
N GLY A 237 10.98 -2.03 -13.37
CA GLY A 237 11.16 -3.20 -12.50
C GLY A 237 10.27 -4.38 -12.86
N GLY A 238 10.45 -5.49 -12.14
CA GLY A 238 9.56 -6.65 -12.19
C GLY A 238 8.15 -6.32 -11.69
N MET A 239 7.15 -7.07 -12.17
CA MET A 239 5.75 -6.75 -11.90
C MET A 239 4.95 -7.96 -11.44
N THR A 240 3.97 -7.73 -10.56
CA THR A 240 2.93 -8.70 -10.23
C THR A 240 1.57 -8.04 -10.48
N TYR A 241 0.69 -8.73 -11.22
CA TYR A 241 -0.67 -8.27 -11.49
C TYR A 241 -1.71 -9.22 -10.91
N PHE A 242 -2.72 -8.65 -10.28
CA PHE A 242 -3.95 -9.34 -9.90
C PHE A 242 -5.09 -8.71 -10.70
N VAL A 243 -5.76 -9.49 -11.54
CA VAL A 243 -6.74 -8.99 -12.51
C VAL A 243 -8.07 -9.73 -12.34
N LEU A 244 -9.18 -9.08 -12.66
CA LEU A 244 -10.55 -9.58 -12.52
C LEU A 244 -10.90 -9.85 -11.04
N ARG A 245 -11.02 -11.09 -10.62
CA ARG A 245 -11.41 -11.50 -9.26
C ARG A 245 -10.28 -12.19 -8.49
N ALA A 246 -9.06 -12.12 -9.04
CA ALA A 246 -7.89 -12.69 -8.38
C ALA A 246 -7.64 -12.10 -7.00
N ASP A 247 -7.07 -12.87 -6.11
CA ASP A 247 -6.72 -12.42 -4.76
C ASP A 247 -5.28 -12.73 -4.37
N ALA A 248 -4.73 -11.88 -3.53
CA ALA A 248 -3.39 -12.04 -3.00
C ALA A 248 -3.30 -13.06 -1.85
N GLY A 249 -4.43 -13.56 -1.33
CA GLY A 249 -4.47 -14.51 -0.22
C GLY A 249 -3.74 -13.98 1.02
N HIS A 250 -2.81 -14.79 1.54
CA HIS A 250 -1.90 -14.48 2.64
C HIS A 250 -0.46 -14.19 2.15
N ALA A 251 -0.27 -13.93 0.86
CA ALA A 251 1.04 -13.77 0.26
C ALA A 251 1.81 -12.59 0.88
N VAL A 252 3.14 -12.70 0.83
CA VAL A 252 4.06 -11.59 1.08
C VAL A 252 4.58 -11.11 -0.27
N ILE A 253 4.26 -9.87 -0.63
CA ILE A 253 4.62 -9.30 -1.93
C ILE A 253 5.47 -8.06 -1.71
N THR A 254 6.71 -8.10 -2.18
CA THR A 254 7.66 -6.99 -2.06
C THR A 254 7.95 -6.40 -3.43
N SER A 255 7.63 -5.13 -3.61
CA SER A 255 8.02 -4.32 -4.75
C SER A 255 9.24 -3.50 -4.35
N LYS A 256 10.43 -3.88 -4.83
CA LYS A 256 11.68 -3.22 -4.49
C LYS A 256 11.92 -1.96 -5.33
N GLY A 257 12.59 -1.00 -4.75
CA GLY A 257 13.09 0.15 -5.49
C GLY A 257 14.31 -0.22 -6.34
N SER A 258 14.54 0.54 -7.39
CA SER A 258 15.76 0.45 -8.20
C SER A 258 16.97 1.02 -7.46
N ALA A 259 18.12 0.38 -7.61
CA ALA A 259 19.41 0.88 -7.13
C ALA A 259 20.11 1.79 -8.15
N VAL A 260 19.53 1.99 -9.33
CA VAL A 260 20.10 2.75 -10.45
C VAL A 260 19.30 4.00 -10.71
N GLY A 261 19.96 5.14 -10.77
CA GLY A 261 19.35 6.44 -11.07
C GLY A 261 18.55 6.40 -12.38
N GLY A 262 17.28 6.83 -12.32
CA GLY A 262 16.35 6.80 -13.44
C GLY A 262 15.83 5.41 -13.82
N GLY A 263 16.22 4.35 -13.12
CA GLY A 263 15.59 3.03 -13.22
C GLY A 263 14.28 2.99 -12.45
N GLY A 264 13.25 2.31 -12.96
CA GLY A 264 11.95 2.15 -12.30
C GLY A 264 12.00 1.10 -11.19
N GLY A 265 11.23 1.29 -10.12
CA GLY A 265 11.02 0.25 -9.11
C GLY A 265 10.14 -0.89 -9.62
N GLY A 266 10.10 -2.00 -8.86
CA GLY A 266 9.14 -3.07 -9.04
C GLY A 266 7.72 -2.65 -8.69
N GLY A 267 6.72 -3.40 -9.14
CA GLY A 267 5.33 -3.01 -8.93
C GLY A 267 4.38 -4.16 -8.63
N THR A 268 3.40 -3.90 -7.80
CA THR A 268 2.24 -4.76 -7.54
C THR A 268 0.99 -4.00 -7.90
N VAL A 269 0.18 -4.55 -8.77
CA VAL A 269 -1.03 -3.91 -9.31
C VAL A 269 -2.25 -4.79 -9.08
N PHE A 270 -3.30 -4.22 -8.50
CA PHE A 270 -4.62 -4.82 -8.40
C PHE A 270 -5.56 -4.10 -9.36
N GLU A 271 -6.22 -4.84 -10.25
CA GLU A 271 -7.07 -4.28 -11.32
C GLU A 271 -8.45 -4.94 -11.30
N SER A 272 -9.43 -4.24 -11.90
CA SER A 272 -10.84 -4.69 -11.96
C SER A 272 -11.46 -4.85 -10.57
N THR A 273 -11.75 -6.08 -10.12
CA THR A 273 -12.30 -6.39 -8.79
C THR A 273 -11.36 -7.26 -7.95
N ALA A 274 -10.07 -7.25 -8.27
CA ALA A 274 -9.05 -8.01 -7.56
C ALA A 274 -8.93 -7.58 -6.09
N LYS A 275 -8.43 -8.49 -5.25
CA LYS A 275 -8.42 -8.31 -3.79
C LYS A 275 -7.01 -8.46 -3.21
N GLY A 276 -6.65 -7.54 -2.33
CA GLY A 276 -5.46 -7.65 -1.48
C GLY A 276 -5.61 -8.71 -0.38
N ALA A 277 -6.87 -9.12 -0.09
CA ALA A 277 -7.22 -10.07 0.96
C ALA A 277 -6.57 -9.72 2.31
N ASP A 278 -5.75 -10.57 2.91
CA ASP A 278 -4.94 -10.29 4.12
C ASP A 278 -3.42 -10.41 3.87
N ALA A 279 -3.01 -10.21 2.62
CA ALA A 279 -1.62 -10.21 2.21
C ALA A 279 -0.80 -9.11 2.92
N THR A 280 0.51 -9.30 2.92
CA THR A 280 1.48 -8.25 3.29
C THR A 280 2.07 -7.67 2.01
N LEU A 281 1.77 -6.40 1.76
CA LEU A 281 2.18 -5.65 0.57
C LEU A 281 3.26 -4.63 0.97
N ILE A 282 4.43 -4.73 0.39
CA ILE A 282 5.59 -3.91 0.73
C ILE A 282 6.06 -3.16 -0.51
N ALA A 283 6.23 -1.84 -0.41
CA ALA A 283 6.91 -1.02 -1.41
C ALA A 283 8.15 -0.38 -0.77
N GLU A 284 9.31 -0.73 -1.29
CA GLU A 284 10.60 -0.26 -0.79
C GLU A 284 11.13 0.90 -1.62
N GLY A 285 11.88 1.79 -0.96
CA GLY A 285 12.55 2.90 -1.62
C GLY A 285 13.68 2.46 -2.54
N GLY A 286 13.88 3.22 -3.62
CA GLY A 286 15.07 3.11 -4.46
C GLY A 286 16.27 3.87 -3.89
N ASN A 287 17.46 3.51 -4.36
CA ASN A 287 18.70 4.14 -3.98
C ASN A 287 19.30 4.92 -5.17
N ASN A 288 20.26 5.80 -4.91
CA ASN A 288 21.03 6.53 -5.95
C ASN A 288 20.16 7.21 -7.02
N GLY A 289 18.98 7.72 -6.65
CA GLY A 289 18.03 8.33 -7.59
C GLY A 289 17.19 7.34 -8.39
N GLY A 290 17.17 6.09 -8.00
CA GLY A 290 16.28 5.05 -8.54
C GLY A 290 14.84 5.24 -8.07
N GLY A 291 13.87 4.81 -8.89
CA GLY A 291 12.45 4.81 -8.55
C GLY A 291 12.15 3.83 -7.43
N GLY A 292 11.24 4.20 -6.53
CA GLY A 292 10.73 3.32 -5.48
C GLY A 292 9.79 2.25 -6.04
N GLY A 293 9.62 1.18 -5.28
CA GLY A 293 8.61 0.17 -5.52
C GLY A 293 7.19 0.76 -5.43
N THR A 294 6.22 0.15 -6.10
CA THR A 294 4.86 0.66 -6.14
C THR A 294 3.82 -0.40 -5.78
N ILE A 295 2.80 0.00 -5.03
CA ILE A 295 1.57 -0.76 -4.83
C ILE A 295 0.43 0.08 -5.41
N GLN A 296 -0.35 -0.49 -6.30
CA GLN A 296 -1.41 0.24 -7.00
C GLN A 296 -2.73 -0.52 -6.95
N PHE A 297 -3.80 0.22 -6.67
CA PHE A 297 -5.16 -0.28 -6.76
C PHE A 297 -5.92 0.49 -7.83
N TRP A 298 -6.40 -0.22 -8.86
CA TRP A 298 -7.11 0.37 -9.98
C TRP A 298 -8.58 -0.05 -9.98
N ASP A 299 -9.40 0.62 -10.74
CA ASP A 299 -10.82 0.33 -10.98
C ASP A 299 -11.63 0.14 -9.67
N SER A 300 -12.12 -1.06 -9.41
CA SER A 300 -12.92 -1.43 -8.24
C SER A 300 -12.22 -2.46 -7.35
N SER A 301 -10.87 -2.55 -7.46
CA SER A 301 -10.07 -3.45 -6.63
C SER A 301 -10.11 -3.02 -5.15
N ASP A 302 -9.89 -3.95 -4.23
CA ASP A 302 -9.97 -3.67 -2.78
C ASP A 302 -8.81 -4.33 -2.03
N GLY A 303 -8.16 -3.58 -1.17
CA GLY A 303 -7.08 -4.10 -0.33
C GLY A 303 -7.55 -4.96 0.84
N GLY A 304 -8.84 -4.90 1.22
CA GLY A 304 -9.43 -5.75 2.26
C GLY A 304 -8.77 -5.59 3.63
N LEU A 305 -8.11 -6.65 4.10
CA LEU A 305 -7.35 -6.71 5.35
C LEU A 305 -5.83 -6.60 5.15
N ALA A 306 -5.37 -6.33 3.93
CA ALA A 306 -3.94 -6.28 3.60
C ALA A 306 -3.17 -5.32 4.51
N LYS A 307 -1.99 -5.76 4.92
CA LYS A 307 -1.00 -4.94 5.63
C LYS A 307 -0.14 -4.24 4.59
N VAL A 308 -0.23 -2.92 4.51
CA VAL A 308 0.52 -2.11 3.54
C VAL A 308 1.66 -1.40 4.25
N ARG A 309 2.88 -1.63 3.75
CA ARG A 309 4.09 -0.94 4.20
C ARG A 309 4.75 -0.23 3.03
N VAL A 310 5.03 1.06 3.20
CA VAL A 310 5.72 1.88 2.21
C VAL A 310 6.94 2.55 2.85
N SER A 311 8.09 2.54 2.18
CA SER A 311 9.32 3.12 2.73
C SER A 311 10.13 3.91 1.71
N GLY A 312 10.81 4.98 2.17
CA GLY A 312 11.59 5.87 1.33
C GLY A 312 10.74 6.52 0.22
N ASN A 313 11.12 6.35 -1.05
CA ASN A 313 10.28 6.76 -2.18
C ASN A 313 9.39 5.62 -2.74
N GLY A 314 9.34 4.46 -2.07
CA GLY A 314 8.33 3.43 -2.31
C GLY A 314 6.94 3.93 -1.94
N ASN A 315 5.90 3.56 -2.71
CA ASN A 315 4.61 4.23 -2.57
C ASN A 315 3.38 3.32 -2.72
N LEU A 316 2.28 3.81 -2.16
CA LEU A 316 0.92 3.35 -2.44
C LEU A 316 0.21 4.40 -3.31
N ASP A 317 -0.33 4.01 -4.46
CA ASP A 317 -1.08 4.90 -5.34
C ASP A 317 -2.47 4.35 -5.63
N ILE A 318 -3.50 5.05 -5.16
CA ILE A 318 -4.91 4.71 -5.41
C ILE A 318 -5.60 5.69 -6.37
N SER A 319 -4.85 6.59 -7.01
CA SER A 319 -5.42 7.64 -7.85
C SER A 319 -6.22 7.10 -9.05
N LYS A 320 -5.88 5.91 -9.54
CA LYS A 320 -6.60 5.21 -10.62
C LYS A 320 -7.81 4.39 -10.16
N HIS A 321 -8.06 4.30 -8.85
CA HIS A 321 -9.22 3.61 -8.34
C HIS A 321 -10.52 4.28 -8.84
N SER A 322 -11.62 3.53 -8.96
CA SER A 322 -12.93 4.08 -9.30
C SER A 322 -13.54 4.85 -8.12
N ALA A 323 -14.77 5.31 -8.20
CA ALA A 323 -15.36 6.22 -7.21
C ALA A 323 -15.64 5.62 -5.82
N ALA A 324 -15.63 4.31 -5.64
CA ALA A 324 -15.87 3.66 -4.34
C ALA A 324 -14.68 3.87 -3.39
N PRO A 325 -14.89 3.92 -2.06
CA PRO A 325 -13.79 3.95 -1.11
C PRO A 325 -12.99 2.65 -1.17
N ILE A 326 -11.67 2.75 -1.25
CA ILE A 326 -10.80 1.59 -1.11
C ILE A 326 -10.49 1.34 0.37
N ARG A 327 -10.40 0.07 0.74
CA ARG A 327 -10.07 -0.37 2.10
C ARG A 327 -8.72 -1.06 2.11
N ILE A 328 -7.97 -0.86 3.19
CA ILE A 328 -6.79 -1.65 3.54
C ILE A 328 -6.84 -2.00 5.03
N GLY A 329 -6.20 -3.08 5.42
CA GLY A 329 -6.14 -3.51 6.81
C GLY A 329 -5.37 -2.54 7.67
N SER A 330 -4.13 -2.24 7.32
CA SER A 330 -3.25 -1.32 8.04
C SER A 330 -2.28 -0.62 7.09
N LEU A 331 -1.75 0.52 7.54
CA LEU A 331 -0.76 1.32 6.83
C LEU A 331 0.40 1.65 7.76
N GLU A 332 1.63 1.43 7.32
CA GLU A 332 2.84 1.76 8.06
C GLU A 332 3.99 2.22 7.15
N GLY A 333 5.01 2.83 7.75
CA GLY A 333 6.21 3.29 7.07
C GLY A 333 6.24 4.80 6.83
N ASP A 334 7.15 5.23 5.95
CA ASP A 334 7.50 6.64 5.70
C ASP A 334 7.44 7.04 4.22
N GLY A 335 7.13 6.11 3.32
CA GLY A 335 6.95 6.38 1.90
C GLY A 335 5.64 7.16 1.60
N PRO A 336 5.52 7.80 0.43
CA PRO A 336 4.33 8.57 0.06
C PRO A 336 3.11 7.68 -0.23
N VAL A 337 1.92 8.23 0.07
CA VAL A 337 0.62 7.67 -0.32
C VAL A 337 -0.12 8.69 -1.18
N TYR A 338 -0.46 8.30 -2.40
CA TYR A 338 -1.19 9.12 -3.37
C TYR A 338 -2.66 8.74 -3.41
N LEU A 339 -3.52 9.64 -3.00
CA LEU A 339 -4.96 9.43 -2.95
C LEU A 339 -5.69 9.82 -4.23
N GLY A 340 -5.12 10.76 -5.03
CA GLY A 340 -5.88 11.41 -6.09
C GLY A 340 -7.10 12.13 -5.50
N SER A 341 -8.29 11.81 -6.03
CA SER A 341 -9.59 12.27 -5.51
C SER A 341 -10.32 11.19 -4.71
N LYS A 342 -9.61 10.13 -4.23
CA LYS A 342 -10.22 8.93 -3.67
C LYS A 342 -10.21 8.93 -2.15
N ARG A 343 -11.08 8.08 -1.57
CA ARG A 343 -11.12 7.85 -0.13
C ARG A 343 -10.41 6.56 0.21
N LEU A 344 -9.39 6.67 1.05
CA LEU A 344 -8.70 5.53 1.66
C LEU A 344 -9.29 5.24 3.04
N THR A 345 -9.73 4.01 3.26
CA THR A 345 -10.15 3.53 4.59
C THR A 345 -9.07 2.61 5.15
N VAL A 346 -8.59 2.91 6.36
CA VAL A 346 -7.50 2.20 7.03
C VAL A 346 -7.95 1.70 8.40
N GLY A 347 -7.66 0.44 8.72
CA GLY A 347 -7.88 -0.11 10.06
C GLY A 347 -8.70 -1.39 10.11
N ASN A 348 -9.12 -1.94 8.97
CA ASN A 348 -10.04 -3.08 8.90
C ASN A 348 -9.48 -4.36 9.57
N ASN A 349 -8.16 -4.51 9.74
CA ASN A 349 -7.53 -5.64 10.43
C ASN A 349 -7.31 -5.41 11.93
N ASN A 350 -7.79 -4.27 12.46
CA ASN A 350 -7.69 -3.89 13.87
C ASN A 350 -6.27 -3.74 14.44
N LEU A 351 -5.25 -3.67 13.62
CA LEU A 351 -3.88 -3.44 14.06
C LEU A 351 -3.64 -1.97 14.43
N SER A 352 -2.69 -1.77 15.34
CA SER A 352 -2.20 -0.43 15.69
C SER A 352 -0.89 -0.18 14.95
N THR A 353 -0.84 0.88 14.14
CA THR A 353 0.29 1.19 13.26
C THR A 353 0.68 2.66 13.29
N ILE A 354 1.91 2.92 12.84
CA ILE A 354 2.46 4.26 12.70
C ILE A 354 2.80 4.48 11.22
N TYR A 355 2.25 5.54 10.66
CA TYR A 355 2.59 6.04 9.34
C TYR A 355 3.22 7.43 9.47
N SER A 356 4.47 7.57 9.07
CA SER A 356 5.25 8.80 9.16
C SER A 356 5.54 9.47 7.82
N GLY A 357 5.05 8.87 6.72
CA GLY A 357 5.14 9.43 5.38
C GLY A 357 4.14 10.55 5.12
N THR A 358 4.09 11.02 3.89
CA THR A 358 3.15 12.04 3.42
C THR A 358 2.01 11.39 2.65
N MET A 359 0.78 11.56 3.14
CA MET A 359 -0.44 11.24 2.40
C MET A 359 -0.90 12.51 1.68
N GLN A 360 -1.15 12.40 0.38
CA GLN A 360 -1.40 13.56 -0.48
C GLN A 360 -2.37 13.24 -1.62
N ASP A 361 -2.90 14.27 -2.23
CA ASP A 361 -3.60 14.19 -3.51
C ASP A 361 -2.64 13.82 -4.65
N GLY A 362 -3.09 13.80 -5.88
CA GLY A 362 -2.24 13.49 -7.03
C GLY A 362 -2.07 11.99 -7.25
N GLY A 363 -0.88 11.57 -7.65
CA GLY A 363 -0.57 10.21 -8.09
C GLY A 363 -0.58 10.07 -9.62
N THR A 364 -0.49 8.86 -10.11
CA THR A 364 -0.37 8.56 -11.56
C THR A 364 -1.54 9.10 -12.39
N ASN A 365 -2.75 9.14 -11.81
CA ASN A 365 -3.96 9.66 -12.46
C ASN A 365 -4.31 11.10 -12.03
N GLY A 366 -3.46 11.74 -11.20
CA GLY A 366 -3.76 13.06 -10.67
C GLY A 366 -4.99 13.10 -9.77
N GLY A 367 -5.62 14.27 -9.67
CA GLY A 367 -6.83 14.50 -8.89
C GLY A 367 -6.56 15.20 -7.55
N ALA A 368 -7.61 15.80 -6.97
CA ALA A 368 -7.62 16.46 -5.68
C ALA A 368 -8.89 16.08 -4.91
N GLY A 369 -8.91 16.35 -3.60
CA GLY A 369 -10.03 15.94 -2.73
C GLY A 369 -9.86 14.55 -2.13
N GLY A 370 -8.67 13.98 -2.17
CA GLY A 370 -8.35 12.73 -1.50
C GLY A 370 -8.68 12.80 -0.02
N SER A 371 -9.22 11.72 0.56
CA SER A 371 -9.72 11.71 1.95
C SER A 371 -9.34 10.42 2.68
N LEU A 372 -9.30 10.52 4.01
CA LEU A 372 -8.93 9.41 4.90
C LEU A 372 -10.11 9.03 5.81
N THR A 373 -10.39 7.75 5.93
CA THR A 373 -11.26 7.20 6.98
C THR A 373 -10.48 6.23 7.86
N LYS A 374 -10.43 6.49 9.15
CA LYS A 374 -9.92 5.54 10.15
C LYS A 374 -11.07 4.66 10.64
N SER A 375 -10.94 3.35 10.43
CA SER A 375 -11.90 2.31 10.85
C SER A 375 -11.24 1.28 11.78
N GLY A 376 -12.02 0.29 12.26
CA GLY A 376 -11.52 -0.77 13.14
C GLY A 376 -11.01 -0.29 14.50
N SER A 377 -10.82 -1.21 15.44
CA SER A 377 -10.55 -0.90 16.85
C SER A 377 -9.11 -0.48 17.16
N GLY A 378 -8.14 -0.77 16.29
CA GLY A 378 -6.74 -0.38 16.48
C GLY A 378 -6.49 1.13 16.33
N SER A 379 -5.26 1.57 16.54
CA SER A 379 -4.84 2.95 16.34
C SER A 379 -4.08 3.15 15.04
N LEU A 380 -4.29 4.31 14.39
CA LEU A 380 -3.42 4.81 13.33
C LEU A 380 -2.76 6.10 13.84
N THR A 381 -1.42 6.10 13.91
CA THR A 381 -0.66 7.31 14.22
C THR A 381 -0.15 7.94 12.92
N LEU A 382 -0.52 9.19 12.66
CA LEU A 382 -0.02 10.00 11.57
C LEU A 382 1.14 10.86 12.07
N GLY A 383 2.38 10.47 11.75
CA GLY A 383 3.59 11.17 12.14
C GLY A 383 4.07 12.21 11.12
N GLY A 384 3.68 12.08 9.87
CA GLY A 384 4.11 12.94 8.78
C GLY A 384 3.23 14.16 8.52
N ASN A 385 3.68 15.01 7.61
CA ASN A 385 2.94 16.19 7.16
C ASN A 385 2.06 15.83 5.97
N ASN A 386 0.78 15.56 6.23
CA ASN A 386 -0.17 15.17 5.20
C ASN A 386 -0.77 16.39 4.50
N THR A 387 -0.95 16.30 3.18
CA THR A 387 -1.37 17.44 2.33
C THR A 387 -2.60 17.15 1.47
N TYR A 388 -3.27 16.01 1.65
CA TYR A 388 -4.53 15.73 0.95
C TYR A 388 -5.59 16.78 1.31
N THR A 389 -6.47 17.11 0.34
CA THR A 389 -7.38 18.25 0.47
C THR A 389 -8.80 17.87 0.89
N GLY A 390 -9.16 16.60 0.84
CA GLY A 390 -10.43 16.08 1.36
C GLY A 390 -10.43 15.91 2.88
N GLY A 391 -11.55 15.48 3.41
CA GLY A 391 -11.76 15.34 4.85
C GLY A 391 -11.08 14.12 5.46
N THR A 392 -11.03 14.13 6.79
CA THR A 392 -10.62 12.98 7.61
C THR A 392 -11.79 12.54 8.49
N THR A 393 -12.12 11.25 8.50
CA THR A 393 -13.18 10.70 9.35
C THR A 393 -12.61 9.64 10.28
N VAL A 394 -12.92 9.74 11.58
CA VAL A 394 -12.68 8.66 12.54
C VAL A 394 -14.00 7.98 12.80
N SER A 395 -14.18 6.76 12.30
CA SER A 395 -15.40 5.97 12.48
C SER A 395 -15.27 4.89 13.56
N ALA A 396 -14.03 4.53 13.95
CA ALA A 396 -13.75 3.62 15.07
C ALA A 396 -12.27 3.66 15.47
N GLY A 397 -11.96 3.14 16.68
CA GLY A 397 -10.61 3.05 17.23
C GLY A 397 -9.99 4.42 17.50
N SER A 398 -8.70 4.59 17.22
CA SER A 398 -8.01 5.85 17.50
C SER A 398 -7.24 6.38 16.30
N LEU A 399 -7.37 7.66 16.02
CA LEU A 399 -6.51 8.42 15.13
C LEU A 399 -5.63 9.36 15.97
N LEU A 400 -4.32 9.13 15.96
CA LEU A 400 -3.35 9.96 16.69
C LEU A 400 -2.57 10.79 15.69
N VAL A 401 -2.75 12.10 15.71
CA VAL A 401 -2.06 13.04 14.81
C VAL A 401 -0.87 13.65 15.55
N ASN A 402 0.34 13.28 15.16
CA ASN A 402 1.58 13.85 15.68
C ASN A 402 2.28 14.77 14.67
N GLY A 403 1.99 14.62 13.38
CA GLY A 403 2.30 15.56 12.31
C GLY A 403 1.12 16.46 11.99
N THR A 404 0.65 16.43 10.72
CA THR A 404 -0.55 17.17 10.29
C THR A 404 -1.57 16.25 9.62
N THR A 405 -2.86 16.62 9.66
CA THR A 405 -3.84 16.11 8.71
C THR A 405 -3.80 16.95 7.42
N GLY A 406 -4.52 16.51 6.38
CA GLY A 406 -4.83 17.36 5.24
C GLY A 406 -5.67 18.59 5.62
N SER A 407 -5.98 19.42 4.63
CA SER A 407 -6.68 20.70 4.84
C SER A 407 -8.21 20.58 5.04
N GLY A 408 -8.80 19.42 4.71
CA GLY A 408 -10.23 19.18 4.85
C GLY A 408 -10.70 19.04 6.30
N ALA A 409 -12.02 19.08 6.52
CA ALA A 409 -12.62 18.92 7.83
C ALA A 409 -12.28 17.56 8.46
N VAL A 410 -12.17 17.53 9.78
CA VAL A 410 -11.94 16.31 10.58
C VAL A 410 -13.20 16.00 11.39
N ASN A 411 -13.81 14.86 11.11
CA ASN A 411 -15.02 14.40 11.80
C ASN A 411 -14.70 13.14 12.62
N VAL A 412 -15.11 13.14 13.86
CA VAL A 412 -15.04 11.97 14.75
C VAL A 412 -16.45 11.49 14.98
N ASP A 413 -16.88 10.53 14.16
CA ASP A 413 -18.23 9.96 14.27
C ASP A 413 -18.30 9.00 15.47
N ALA A 414 -17.22 8.20 15.66
CA ALA A 414 -17.00 7.35 16.82
C ALA A 414 -15.49 7.09 17.01
N GLY A 415 -15.08 6.72 18.22
CA GLY A 415 -13.67 6.47 18.54
C GLY A 415 -12.95 7.73 19.04
N THR A 416 -11.64 7.77 18.94
CA THR A 416 -10.80 8.78 19.59
C THR A 416 -9.94 9.53 18.57
N LEU A 417 -9.95 10.84 18.67
CA LEU A 417 -8.99 11.73 18.04
C LEU A 417 -8.01 12.24 19.10
N GLY A 418 -6.72 12.13 18.85
CA GLY A 418 -5.68 12.59 19.77
C GLY A 418 -4.36 12.90 19.09
N GLY A 419 -3.29 13.00 19.87
CA GLY A 419 -1.93 13.33 19.44
C GLY A 419 -1.51 14.75 19.81
N GLY A 420 -0.27 15.10 19.45
CA GLY A 420 0.33 16.41 19.72
C GLY A 420 0.60 17.26 18.48
N GLY A 421 0.01 16.91 17.36
CA GLY A 421 0.22 17.56 16.06
C GLY A 421 -0.77 18.70 15.77
N THR A 422 -0.95 18.96 14.47
CA THR A 422 -1.77 20.09 13.99
C THR A 422 -2.82 19.64 12.98
N MET A 423 -4.03 20.17 13.10
CA MET A 423 -5.11 20.04 12.12
C MET A 423 -5.47 21.40 11.57
N THR A 424 -5.53 21.52 10.24
CA THR A 424 -5.82 22.78 9.56
C THR A 424 -7.32 23.00 9.33
N GLY A 425 -8.07 21.91 9.09
CA GLY A 425 -9.52 21.93 8.88
C GLY A 425 -10.29 22.02 10.19
N ALA A 426 -11.56 22.39 10.10
CA ALA A 426 -12.47 22.39 11.23
C ALA A 426 -12.64 20.98 11.81
N VAL A 427 -12.72 20.88 13.14
CA VAL A 427 -12.84 19.60 13.85
C VAL A 427 -14.21 19.49 14.52
N THR A 428 -14.90 18.39 14.25
CA THR A 428 -16.20 18.06 14.85
C THR A 428 -16.11 16.75 15.59
N ILE A 429 -16.45 16.74 16.87
CA ILE A 429 -16.48 15.55 17.72
C ILE A 429 -17.93 15.16 17.97
N GLY A 430 -18.30 13.96 17.56
CA GLY A 430 -19.65 13.41 17.67
C GLY A 430 -20.58 13.80 16.52
N THR A 431 -21.55 12.95 16.26
CA THR A 431 -22.57 13.13 15.21
C THR A 431 -23.80 13.92 15.69
N GLY A 432 -23.87 14.20 16.99
CA GLY A 432 -25.06 14.81 17.60
C GLY A 432 -26.10 13.79 18.09
N SER A 433 -25.88 12.52 17.82
CA SER A 433 -26.71 11.42 18.31
C SER A 433 -25.83 10.25 18.76
N GLY A 434 -26.12 9.66 19.93
CA GLY A 434 -25.31 8.61 20.52
C GLY A 434 -24.03 9.13 21.21
N GLY A 435 -23.27 8.21 21.78
CA GLY A 435 -21.97 8.45 22.43
C GLY A 435 -20.83 7.73 21.70
N GLY A 436 -19.61 7.83 22.23
CA GLY A 436 -18.46 7.09 21.74
C GLY A 436 -17.51 7.87 20.85
N ALA A 437 -17.71 9.19 20.71
CA ALA A 437 -16.77 10.10 20.06
C ALA A 437 -15.96 10.88 21.10
N PHE A 438 -14.64 10.78 21.03
CA PHE A 438 -13.72 11.34 22.03
C PHE A 438 -12.68 12.24 21.38
N LEU A 439 -12.41 13.37 22.03
CA LEU A 439 -11.20 14.16 21.82
C LEU A 439 -10.27 13.93 23.01
N ALA A 440 -9.07 13.37 22.79
CA ALA A 440 -8.13 13.02 23.84
C ALA A 440 -6.70 13.32 23.39
N PRO A 441 -6.14 14.52 23.66
CA PRO A 441 -4.79 14.86 23.19
C PRO A 441 -3.73 13.83 23.58
N ALA A 442 -3.75 13.33 24.80
CA ALA A 442 -2.85 12.26 25.26
C ALA A 442 -3.07 10.90 24.55
N GLY A 443 -4.13 10.75 23.74
CA GLY A 443 -4.43 9.52 23.02
C GLY A 443 -4.60 8.29 23.92
N GLY A 444 -5.04 8.48 25.17
CA GLY A 444 -5.14 7.41 26.17
C GLY A 444 -3.80 7.05 26.84
N THR A 445 -2.70 7.73 26.52
CA THR A 445 -1.40 7.55 27.19
C THR A 445 -1.35 8.36 28.50
N LYS A 446 -0.31 8.11 29.31
CA LYS A 446 -0.04 8.92 30.53
C LYS A 446 0.85 10.14 30.25
N ILE A 447 1.12 10.44 28.98
CA ILE A 447 1.97 11.56 28.53
C ILE A 447 1.04 12.67 28.05
N GLN A 448 1.12 13.84 28.68
CA GLN A 448 0.32 15.01 28.30
C GLN A 448 0.76 15.55 26.95
N ALA A 449 -0.20 15.94 26.12
CA ALA A 449 0.02 16.45 24.77
C ALA A 449 -0.75 17.76 24.54
N THR A 450 -0.26 18.56 23.60
CA THR A 450 -0.97 19.74 23.09
C THR A 450 -1.38 19.48 21.64
N LEU A 451 -2.69 19.45 21.40
CA LEU A 451 -3.26 19.32 20.06
C LEU A 451 -3.63 20.72 19.55
N THR A 452 -3.17 21.07 18.34
CA THR A 452 -3.43 22.38 17.74
C THR A 452 -4.43 22.25 16.59
N LEU A 453 -5.51 23.01 16.67
CA LEU A 453 -6.54 23.12 15.65
C LEU A 453 -6.52 24.55 15.11
N GLN A 454 -6.14 24.71 13.85
CA GLN A 454 -6.04 26.05 13.24
C GLN A 454 -7.40 26.66 12.89
N SER A 455 -8.45 25.83 12.92
CA SER A 455 -9.85 26.20 12.66
C SER A 455 -10.71 25.88 13.87
N GLY A 456 -12.05 26.01 13.72
CA GLY A 456 -13.01 25.80 14.78
C GLY A 456 -13.06 24.36 15.30
N LEU A 457 -13.41 24.24 16.57
CA LEU A 457 -13.69 22.98 17.27
C LEU A 457 -15.15 22.95 17.73
N THR A 458 -15.86 21.90 17.34
CA THR A 458 -17.24 21.68 17.76
C THR A 458 -17.36 20.36 18.52
N PHE A 459 -17.94 20.39 19.71
CA PHE A 459 -18.40 19.19 20.40
C PHE A 459 -19.92 19.10 20.25
N ASN A 460 -20.38 18.03 19.63
CA ASN A 460 -21.81 17.74 19.52
C ASN A 460 -22.34 16.98 20.73
N ALA A 461 -23.65 16.85 20.86
CA ALA A 461 -24.26 16.02 21.90
C ALA A 461 -23.68 14.60 21.91
N GLY A 462 -23.39 14.08 23.11
CA GLY A 462 -22.76 12.77 23.30
C GLY A 462 -21.25 12.73 23.08
N ALA A 463 -20.62 13.80 22.60
CA ALA A 463 -19.16 13.90 22.51
C ALA A 463 -18.51 14.05 23.88
N THR A 464 -17.31 13.52 24.03
CA THR A 464 -16.54 13.62 25.28
C THR A 464 -15.15 14.19 25.04
N TYR A 465 -14.79 15.24 25.75
CA TYR A 465 -13.41 15.71 25.86
C TYR A 465 -12.72 14.98 27.01
N THR A 466 -11.70 14.20 26.73
CA THR A 466 -10.87 13.52 27.74
C THR A 466 -9.62 14.34 28.01
N TYR A 467 -9.48 14.80 29.25
CA TYR A 467 -8.39 15.66 29.70
C TYR A 467 -7.61 15.01 30.82
N THR A 468 -6.29 15.01 30.71
CA THR A 468 -5.40 14.45 31.74
C THR A 468 -4.38 15.48 32.23
N PHE A 469 -4.02 15.41 33.51
CA PHE A 469 -2.98 16.27 34.08
C PHE A 469 -2.18 15.58 35.17
N LYS A 470 -1.00 16.13 35.46
CA LYS A 470 -0.14 15.81 36.64
C LYS A 470 0.22 17.08 37.34
N ALA A 471 -0.14 17.19 38.61
CA ALA A 471 0.12 18.37 39.45
C ALA A 471 0.97 18.06 40.66
N ARG A 472 1.79 19.00 41.04
CA ARG A 472 2.60 18.99 42.30
C ARG A 472 2.66 20.40 42.86
N LYS A 473 2.13 20.61 44.06
CA LYS A 473 2.14 21.94 44.71
C LYS A 473 1.82 23.09 43.71
N LYS A 474 2.85 23.81 43.24
CA LYS A 474 2.73 24.99 42.36
C LYS A 474 2.95 24.72 40.88
N LYS A 475 3.10 23.46 40.44
CA LYS A 475 3.40 23.10 39.03
C LYS A 475 2.46 22.02 38.53
N ALA A 476 2.04 22.16 37.28
CA ALA A 476 1.30 21.10 36.57
C ALA A 476 1.77 20.93 35.15
N LYS A 477 1.61 19.70 34.63
CA LYS A 477 1.63 19.36 33.20
C LYS A 477 0.26 18.82 32.87
N SER A 478 -0.31 19.26 31.78
CA SER A 478 -1.66 18.87 31.40
C SER A 478 -1.79 18.71 29.87
N ASP A 479 -2.77 17.97 29.46
CA ASP A 479 -3.27 18.04 28.10
C ASP A 479 -3.72 19.46 27.79
N LYS A 480 -3.71 19.81 26.51
CA LYS A 480 -4.22 21.09 26.04
C LYS A 480 -4.76 20.94 24.61
N VAL A 481 -5.84 21.61 24.35
CA VAL A 481 -6.30 21.89 22.99
C VAL A 481 -6.13 23.39 22.73
N ILE A 482 -5.55 23.73 21.57
CA ILE A 482 -5.53 25.09 21.05
C ILE A 482 -6.46 25.11 19.84
N ALA A 483 -7.48 25.97 19.82
CA ALA A 483 -8.46 26.01 18.74
C ALA A 483 -8.84 27.47 18.39
N ASN A 484 -9.13 27.72 17.12
CA ASN A 484 -9.58 29.03 16.66
C ASN A 484 -11.12 29.05 16.56
N GLY A 485 -11.77 29.26 17.71
CA GLY A 485 -13.20 29.19 17.89
C GLY A 485 -13.66 27.83 18.45
N VAL A 486 -14.48 27.86 19.49
CA VAL A 486 -14.96 26.65 20.17
C VAL A 486 -16.48 26.72 20.40
N THR A 487 -17.17 25.66 20.00
CA THR A 487 -18.60 25.47 20.25
C THR A 487 -18.81 24.16 21.00
N ILE A 488 -19.54 24.22 22.09
CA ILE A 488 -19.89 23.06 22.93
C ILE A 488 -21.41 22.98 22.96
N ASN A 489 -21.96 22.07 22.16
CA ASN A 489 -23.39 21.85 22.09
C ASN A 489 -23.91 21.12 23.33
N SER A 490 -25.17 21.38 23.68
CA SER A 490 -25.83 20.74 24.83
C SER A 490 -25.72 19.21 24.74
N GLY A 491 -25.40 18.58 25.87
CA GLY A 491 -25.18 17.13 25.94
C GLY A 491 -23.73 16.66 25.68
N ALA A 492 -22.82 17.57 25.29
CA ALA A 492 -21.39 17.27 25.30
C ALA A 492 -20.86 17.21 26.74
N SER A 493 -19.88 16.33 26.99
CA SER A 493 -19.32 16.09 28.33
C SER A 493 -17.80 16.19 28.34
N ILE A 494 -17.21 16.31 29.54
CA ILE A 494 -15.78 16.26 29.77
C ILE A 494 -15.44 15.16 30.80
N ALA A 495 -14.41 14.38 30.50
CA ALA A 495 -13.84 13.39 31.41
C ALA A 495 -12.49 13.88 31.92
N LEU A 496 -12.44 14.23 33.21
CA LEU A 496 -11.26 14.78 33.86
C LEU A 496 -10.53 13.69 34.64
N SER A 497 -9.24 13.50 34.37
CA SER A 497 -8.40 12.56 35.10
C SER A 497 -7.07 13.24 35.48
N GLY A 498 -6.72 13.20 36.76
CA GLY A 498 -5.53 13.85 37.24
C GLY A 498 -4.71 12.96 38.19
N GLN A 499 -3.43 13.25 38.27
CA GLN A 499 -2.54 12.75 39.32
C GLN A 499 -1.98 13.93 40.10
N SER A 500 -2.22 13.98 41.40
CA SER A 500 -1.57 14.97 42.31
C SER A 500 -0.80 14.25 43.42
N LYS A 501 0.37 14.75 43.74
CA LYS A 501 1.10 14.35 44.96
C LYS A 501 0.78 15.33 46.08
N GLY A 502 -0.29 15.02 46.83
CA GLY A 502 -0.79 15.84 47.95
C GLY A 502 -1.56 17.07 47.47
N ALA A 503 -1.75 18.01 48.42
CA ALA A 503 -2.47 19.25 48.16
C ALA A 503 -1.76 20.11 47.09
N VAL A 504 -2.53 20.59 46.13
CA VAL A 504 -2.11 21.54 45.10
C VAL A 504 -2.41 22.96 45.63
N THR A 505 -1.50 23.89 45.37
CA THR A 505 -1.63 25.26 45.88
C THR A 505 -2.86 25.96 45.28
N PRO A 506 -3.76 26.56 46.07
CA PRO A 506 -4.83 27.39 45.54
C PRO A 506 -4.33 28.48 44.60
N GLY A 507 -5.06 28.75 43.53
CA GLY A 507 -4.68 29.66 42.46
C GLY A 507 -3.87 29.02 41.34
N LEU A 508 -3.40 27.76 41.46
CA LEU A 508 -2.83 27.07 40.30
C LEU A 508 -3.90 26.86 39.24
N THR A 509 -3.63 27.34 38.02
CA THR A 509 -4.56 27.26 36.88
C THR A 509 -4.06 26.27 35.82
N LEU A 510 -4.97 25.42 35.33
CA LEU A 510 -4.82 24.51 34.20
C LEU A 510 -5.60 25.06 33.02
N THR A 511 -4.99 25.25 31.86
CA THR A 511 -5.72 25.58 30.62
C THR A 511 -6.09 24.29 29.90
N LEU A 512 -7.36 24.01 29.74
CA LEU A 512 -7.90 22.83 29.07
C LEU A 512 -8.02 23.07 27.58
N ILE A 513 -8.67 24.20 27.24
CA ILE A 513 -8.86 24.66 25.88
C ILE A 513 -8.38 26.12 25.81
N ARG A 514 -7.37 26.37 25.01
CA ARG A 514 -6.99 27.73 24.63
C ARG A 514 -7.74 28.11 23.36
N ASN A 515 -8.64 29.05 23.46
CA ASN A 515 -9.37 29.59 22.33
C ASN A 515 -8.63 30.80 21.74
N THR A 516 -8.15 30.70 20.52
CA THR A 516 -7.41 31.78 19.86
C THR A 516 -8.31 32.72 19.02
N SER A 517 -9.61 32.45 19.00
CA SER A 517 -10.61 33.35 18.39
C SER A 517 -10.83 34.58 19.27
N VAL A 518 -11.26 35.67 18.69
CA VAL A 518 -11.74 36.85 19.44
C VAL A 518 -13.08 36.63 20.14
N ASN A 519 -13.82 35.59 19.73
CA ASN A 519 -15.12 35.26 20.31
C ASN A 519 -14.95 34.33 21.51
N PRO A 520 -15.80 34.44 22.54
CA PRO A 520 -15.82 33.52 23.66
C PRO A 520 -16.18 32.09 23.22
N ILE A 521 -15.90 31.11 24.08
CA ILE A 521 -16.39 29.74 23.91
C ILE A 521 -17.92 29.78 23.95
N ASN A 522 -18.56 29.21 22.92
CA ASN A 522 -20.00 29.10 22.84
C ASN A 522 -20.51 27.81 23.52
N GLY A 523 -21.23 27.93 24.61
CA GLY A 523 -21.74 26.80 25.41
C GLY A 523 -20.76 26.26 26.44
N THR A 524 -21.22 25.27 27.20
CA THR A 524 -20.46 24.62 28.29
C THR A 524 -20.66 23.10 28.26
N PHE A 525 -19.72 22.34 28.80
CA PHE A 525 -19.91 20.90 29.00
C PHE A 525 -21.03 20.64 30.02
N ALA A 526 -21.90 19.68 29.72
CA ALA A 526 -23.08 19.38 30.56
C ALA A 526 -22.72 19.04 32.03
N ASN A 527 -21.57 18.42 32.24
CA ASN A 527 -21.08 18.03 33.56
C ASN A 527 -20.00 18.96 34.15
N LEU A 528 -19.76 20.11 33.50
CA LEU A 528 -18.82 21.13 33.99
C LEU A 528 -19.31 22.52 33.55
N PRO A 529 -20.34 23.07 34.25
CA PRO A 529 -20.82 24.42 33.95
C PRO A 529 -19.79 25.50 34.34
N ASP A 530 -19.96 26.72 33.82
CA ASP A 530 -19.12 27.84 34.20
C ASP A 530 -19.23 28.12 35.73
N GLY A 531 -18.13 28.36 36.41
CA GLY A 531 -18.07 28.46 37.88
C GLY A 531 -18.21 27.13 38.60
N GLY A 532 -18.50 26.02 37.93
CA GLY A 532 -18.66 24.69 38.53
C GLY A 532 -17.38 24.18 39.18
N ILE A 533 -17.52 23.48 40.33
CA ILE A 533 -16.39 22.91 41.08
C ILE A 533 -16.34 21.39 40.88
N VAL A 534 -15.16 20.88 40.57
CA VAL A 534 -14.89 19.44 40.47
C VAL A 534 -13.74 19.05 41.41
N THR A 535 -13.92 17.96 42.16
CA THR A 535 -12.89 17.46 43.07
C THR A 535 -12.11 16.33 42.43
N ILE A 536 -10.80 16.48 42.28
CA ILE A 536 -9.89 15.48 41.71
C ILE A 536 -8.73 15.23 42.68
N ASN A 537 -8.59 14.00 43.14
CA ASN A 537 -7.55 13.60 44.13
C ASN A 537 -7.52 14.52 45.36
N GLY A 538 -8.69 14.89 45.89
CA GLY A 538 -8.82 15.72 47.11
C GLY A 538 -8.49 17.20 46.89
N ASN A 539 -8.36 17.67 45.66
CA ASN A 539 -8.19 19.09 45.33
C ASN A 539 -9.42 19.57 44.54
N ASN A 540 -9.96 20.72 44.92
CA ASN A 540 -11.09 21.36 44.29
C ASN A 540 -10.62 22.26 43.16
N PHE A 541 -11.23 22.11 41.97
CA PHE A 541 -10.94 22.91 40.81
C PHE A 541 -12.22 23.61 40.35
N GLN A 542 -12.16 24.91 40.19
CA GLN A 542 -13.26 25.71 39.64
C GLN A 542 -13.06 25.95 38.15
N ALA A 543 -14.10 25.67 37.37
CA ALA A 543 -14.12 25.92 35.93
C ALA A 543 -14.39 27.39 35.63
N ASN A 544 -13.71 27.91 34.61
CA ASN A 544 -13.96 29.25 34.09
C ASN A 544 -13.82 29.21 32.54
N TYR A 545 -14.91 29.55 31.83
CA TYR A 545 -14.95 29.60 30.36
C TYR A 545 -14.54 30.97 29.80
N GLY A 546 -14.33 31.95 30.66
CA GLY A 546 -13.72 33.24 30.37
C GLY A 546 -12.31 33.36 30.95
N GLY A 547 -11.58 32.25 31.12
CA GLY A 547 -10.23 32.23 31.64
C GLY A 547 -9.17 32.74 30.66
N GLY A 548 -7.90 32.70 31.05
CA GLY A 548 -6.78 33.10 30.20
C GLY A 548 -6.84 34.58 29.81
N ASP A 549 -6.97 34.83 28.51
CA ASP A 549 -7.16 36.16 27.94
C ASP A 549 -8.63 36.59 27.81
N GLY A 550 -9.56 35.86 28.45
CA GLY A 550 -11.00 36.20 28.53
C GLY A 550 -11.91 35.23 27.79
N ASN A 551 -11.38 34.20 27.14
CA ASN A 551 -12.15 33.28 26.29
C ASN A 551 -11.64 31.83 26.32
N ASP A 552 -10.79 31.45 27.29
CA ASP A 552 -10.26 30.10 27.47
C ASP A 552 -11.10 29.28 28.44
N LEU A 553 -11.11 27.95 28.29
CA LEU A 553 -11.57 27.06 29.36
C LEU A 553 -10.39 26.72 30.29
N THR A 554 -10.52 27.13 31.56
CA THR A 554 -9.53 26.88 32.59
C THR A 554 -10.13 26.17 33.79
N LEU A 555 -9.27 25.49 34.56
CA LEU A 555 -9.55 24.97 35.89
C LEU A 555 -8.58 25.59 36.90
N THR A 556 -9.08 26.31 37.88
CA THR A 556 -8.27 26.94 38.94
C THR A 556 -8.48 26.22 40.26
N VAL A 557 -7.39 25.86 40.95
CA VAL A 557 -7.46 25.26 42.29
C VAL A 557 -8.05 26.26 43.26
N VAL A 558 -9.14 25.87 43.93
CA VAL A 558 -9.82 26.64 44.97
C VAL A 558 -9.69 25.94 46.33
N GLN A 559 -10.00 26.66 47.41
CA GLN A 559 -9.95 26.12 48.78
C GLN A 559 -11.04 25.09 49.04
#